data_5884ffcbe12ad5a4e614e00965bbb833
#
_entry.id   5884ffcbe12ad5a4e614e00965bbb833
#
_cell.length_a   1.000
_cell.length_b   1.000
_cell.length_c   1.000
_cell.angle_alpha   90.00
_cell.angle_beta   90.00
_cell.angle_gamma   90.00
#
_symmetry.space_group_name_H-M   'P 1'
#
loop_
_entity.id
_entity.type
_entity.pdbx_description
1 polymer ?
#
loop_
_entity_poly.entity_id
_entity_poly.type
_entity_poly.pdbx_seq_one_letter_code
_entity_poly.pdbx_strand_id
1 'polypeptide(L)'
;SGGAISFGGESLNGLAPYQRAKRGVGYVPQGREIFPLLTVQENLESGYAPLPRRERFIPDDIFSLFPVLQTMLSRRGGDLSGGQQQQLAIGRALVTRPKILVLDEPTEGIQPSIIKDIGRAIKYLRDSTGMAILLVEQYLDFCRELADYVYIMDRGEVVHEGLAETLDTQE
;
A
#
# COMPACT_ATOMS: atom_id res chain seq x y z
N SER A 1 16.31 -15.23 11.58
CA SER A 1 15.14 -14.52 12.10
C SER A 1 14.06 -15.52 12.47
N GLY A 2 13.53 -15.43 13.68
CA GLY A 2 12.43 -16.22 14.20
C GLY A 2 11.19 -15.35 14.35
N GLY A 3 10.05 -15.96 14.67
CA GLY A 3 8.81 -15.27 14.95
C GLY A 3 7.64 -15.90 14.23
N ALA A 4 6.43 -15.48 14.59
CA ALA A 4 5.19 -15.93 13.99
C ALA A 4 4.40 -14.73 13.47
N ILE A 5 3.86 -14.86 12.26
CA ILE A 5 2.95 -13.89 11.67
C ILE A 5 1.62 -14.61 11.44
N SER A 6 0.55 -14.06 11.96
CA SER A 6 -0.81 -14.55 11.75
C SER A 6 -1.72 -13.46 11.23
N PHE A 7 -2.69 -13.83 10.42
CA PHE A 7 -3.71 -12.94 9.88
C PHE A 7 -5.06 -13.66 9.84
N GLY A 8 -6.08 -13.05 10.46
CA GLY A 8 -7.40 -13.66 10.55
C GLY A 8 -7.41 -15.01 11.29
N GLY A 9 -6.49 -15.22 12.26
CA GLY A 9 -6.34 -16.48 13.00
C GLY A 9 -5.51 -17.54 12.27
N GLU A 10 -5.08 -17.31 11.03
CA GLU A 10 -4.26 -18.24 10.26
C GLU A 10 -2.79 -17.82 10.23
N SER A 11 -1.86 -18.78 10.31
CA SER A 11 -0.43 -18.51 10.18
C SER A 11 -0.08 -18.17 8.73
N LEU A 12 0.72 -17.11 8.57
CA LEU A 12 1.34 -16.74 7.28
C LEU A 12 2.77 -17.24 7.13
N ASN A 13 3.32 -17.91 8.16
CA ASN A 13 4.69 -18.42 8.12
C ASN A 13 4.85 -19.50 7.04
N GLY A 14 5.96 -19.42 6.30
CA GLY A 14 6.27 -20.38 5.24
C GLY A 14 5.41 -20.26 3.97
N LEU A 15 4.42 -19.38 3.93
CA LEU A 15 3.62 -19.15 2.75
C LEU A 15 4.37 -18.36 1.68
N ALA A 16 4.27 -18.79 0.43
CA ALA A 16 4.74 -18.05 -0.72
C ALA A 16 3.93 -16.73 -0.90
N PRO A 17 4.50 -15.68 -1.54
CA PRO A 17 3.83 -14.40 -1.72
C PRO A 17 2.42 -14.50 -2.32
N TYR A 18 2.22 -15.32 -3.35
CA TYR A 18 0.92 -15.50 -3.98
C TYR A 18 -0.13 -16.13 -3.05
N GLN A 19 0.31 -16.98 -2.11
CA GLN A 19 -0.57 -17.58 -1.11
C GLN A 19 -1.03 -16.54 -0.08
N ARG A 20 -0.15 -15.61 0.31
CA ARG A 20 -0.50 -14.47 1.17
C ARG A 20 -1.47 -13.52 0.46
N ALA A 21 -1.23 -13.24 -0.82
CA ALA A 21 -2.15 -12.43 -1.62
C ALA A 21 -3.55 -13.05 -1.69
N LYS A 22 -3.66 -14.37 -1.89
CA LYS A 22 -4.95 -15.09 -1.85
C LYS A 22 -5.67 -15.02 -0.51
N ARG A 23 -4.95 -14.78 0.59
CA ARG A 23 -5.53 -14.58 1.92
C ARG A 23 -5.95 -13.13 2.19
N GLY A 24 -5.72 -12.25 1.22
CA GLY A 24 -6.11 -10.85 1.30
C GLY A 24 -5.02 -9.92 1.83
N VAL A 25 -3.74 -10.30 1.69
CA VAL A 25 -2.61 -9.42 1.98
C VAL A 25 -2.18 -8.71 0.70
N GLY A 26 -2.38 -7.40 0.63
CA GLY A 26 -1.80 -6.51 -0.38
C GLY A 26 -0.46 -5.98 0.11
N TYR A 27 0.54 -5.87 -0.77
CA TYR A 27 1.86 -5.36 -0.43
C TYR A 27 2.40 -4.44 -1.49
N VAL A 28 2.87 -3.28 -1.06
CA VAL A 28 3.58 -2.30 -1.89
C VAL A 28 4.97 -2.13 -1.27
N PRO A 29 6.03 -2.69 -1.91
CA PRO A 29 7.38 -2.61 -1.41
C PRO A 29 7.98 -1.22 -1.58
N GLN A 30 9.02 -0.94 -0.81
CA GLN A 30 9.94 0.16 -1.07
C GLN A 30 10.43 0.07 -2.53
N GLY A 31 10.53 1.20 -3.24
CA GLY A 31 10.95 1.21 -4.65
C GLY A 31 9.84 0.87 -5.66
N ARG A 32 8.57 0.66 -5.20
CA ARG A 32 7.35 0.55 -6.03
C ARG A 32 7.22 -0.74 -6.83
N GLU A 33 8.32 -1.26 -7.39
CA GLU A 33 8.39 -2.50 -8.20
C GLU A 33 7.32 -2.61 -9.30
N ILE A 34 7.05 -1.49 -9.99
CA ILE A 34 6.18 -1.51 -11.18
C ILE A 34 6.90 -2.17 -12.36
N PHE A 35 6.14 -2.63 -13.34
CA PHE A 35 6.68 -3.15 -14.60
C PHE A 35 6.87 -1.99 -15.58
N PRO A 36 8.11 -1.50 -15.80
CA PRO A 36 8.33 -0.27 -16.54
C PRO A 36 8.00 -0.37 -18.04
N LEU A 37 8.06 -1.55 -18.62
CA LEU A 37 7.76 -1.79 -20.03
C LEU A 37 6.28 -2.05 -20.31
N LEU A 38 5.52 -2.41 -19.28
CA LEU A 38 4.08 -2.59 -19.38
C LEU A 38 3.36 -1.23 -19.27
N THR A 39 2.20 -1.12 -19.91
CA THR A 39 1.31 0.02 -19.75
C THR A 39 0.76 0.11 -18.32
N VAL A 40 0.17 1.26 -17.95
CA VAL A 40 -0.55 1.44 -16.68
C VAL A 40 -1.64 0.38 -16.55
N GLN A 41 -2.43 0.16 -17.60
CA GLN A 41 -3.47 -0.86 -17.60
C GLN A 41 -2.89 -2.26 -17.34
N GLU A 42 -1.87 -2.67 -18.09
CA GLU A 42 -1.24 -3.99 -17.93
C GLU A 42 -0.60 -4.16 -16.54
N ASN A 43 -0.02 -3.09 -15.97
CA ASN A 43 0.45 -3.09 -14.58
C ASN A 43 -0.68 -3.37 -13.60
N LEU A 44 -1.83 -2.70 -13.73
CA LEU A 44 -3.00 -2.94 -12.88
C LEU A 44 -3.53 -4.36 -13.06
N GLU A 45 -3.64 -4.83 -14.31
CA GLU A 45 -4.11 -6.18 -14.64
C GLU A 45 -3.18 -7.29 -14.13
N SER A 46 -1.89 -7.02 -13.94
CA SER A 46 -0.97 -7.97 -13.30
C SER A 46 -1.41 -8.33 -11.87
N GLY A 47 -2.15 -7.46 -11.19
CA GLY A 47 -2.78 -7.72 -9.90
C GLY A 47 -3.89 -8.79 -9.95
N TYR A 48 -4.34 -9.23 -11.13
CA TYR A 48 -5.34 -10.30 -11.25
C TYR A 48 -4.84 -11.68 -10.87
N ALA A 49 -3.54 -11.88 -10.75
CA ALA A 49 -2.94 -13.21 -10.57
C ALA A 49 -3.56 -14.05 -9.44
N PRO A 50 -3.84 -13.51 -8.24
CA PRO A 50 -4.47 -14.27 -7.16
C PRO A 50 -6.00 -14.41 -7.32
N LEU A 51 -6.63 -13.68 -8.24
CA LEU A 51 -8.09 -13.60 -8.38
C LEU A 51 -8.67 -14.67 -9.30
N PRO A 52 -9.86 -15.22 -9.00
CA PRO A 52 -10.60 -16.04 -9.92
C PRO A 52 -11.04 -15.21 -11.15
N ARG A 53 -11.22 -15.88 -12.30
CA ARG A 53 -11.50 -15.18 -13.57
C ARG A 53 -12.67 -14.18 -13.51
N ARG A 54 -13.75 -14.53 -12.79
CA ARG A 54 -14.95 -13.68 -12.64
C ARG A 54 -14.70 -12.37 -11.89
N GLU A 55 -13.60 -12.28 -11.15
CA GLU A 55 -13.24 -11.12 -10.32
C GLU A 55 -12.12 -10.28 -10.95
N ARG A 56 -11.67 -10.64 -12.17
CA ARG A 56 -10.59 -9.95 -12.89
C ARG A 56 -11.10 -8.72 -13.62
N PHE A 57 -11.24 -7.64 -12.90
CA PHE A 57 -11.51 -6.30 -13.42
C PHE A 57 -10.84 -5.27 -12.51
N ILE A 58 -10.54 -4.11 -13.05
CA ILE A 58 -9.98 -2.99 -12.28
C ILE A 58 -11.18 -2.28 -11.63
N PRO A 59 -11.26 -2.22 -10.28
CA PRO A 59 -12.33 -1.49 -9.61
C PRO A 59 -12.29 0.01 -9.92
N ASP A 60 -13.45 0.62 -10.13
CA ASP A 60 -13.56 2.07 -10.40
C ASP A 60 -13.04 2.92 -9.26
N ASP A 61 -13.08 2.42 -8.03
CA ASP A 61 -12.54 3.07 -6.84
C ASP A 61 -11.05 3.43 -6.99
N ILE A 62 -10.27 2.61 -7.72
CA ILE A 62 -8.85 2.88 -7.97
C ILE A 62 -8.69 4.18 -8.76
N PHE A 63 -9.53 4.41 -9.75
CA PHE A 63 -9.51 5.64 -10.54
C PHE A 63 -10.11 6.83 -9.79
N SER A 64 -11.01 6.58 -8.85
CA SER A 64 -11.51 7.62 -7.94
C SER A 64 -10.43 8.08 -6.97
N LEU A 65 -9.61 7.14 -6.47
CA LEU A 65 -8.47 7.45 -5.59
C LEU A 65 -7.31 8.10 -6.35
N PHE A 66 -7.03 7.62 -7.57
CA PHE A 66 -5.91 8.05 -8.40
C PHE A 66 -6.36 8.37 -9.83
N PRO A 67 -7.05 9.51 -10.05
CA PRO A 67 -7.64 9.85 -11.36
C PRO A 67 -6.61 9.92 -12.50
N VAL A 68 -5.37 10.25 -12.17
CA VAL A 68 -4.28 10.32 -13.15
C VAL A 68 -4.02 8.98 -13.85
N LEU A 69 -4.24 7.86 -13.18
CA LEU A 69 -4.04 6.53 -13.76
C LEU A 69 -5.04 6.27 -14.89
N GLN A 70 -6.30 6.74 -14.74
CA GLN A 70 -7.31 6.59 -15.77
C GLN A 70 -6.95 7.33 -17.07
N THR A 71 -6.34 8.51 -16.94
CA THR A 71 -5.92 9.31 -18.09
C THR A 71 -4.66 8.76 -18.79
N MET A 72 -3.95 7.85 -18.15
CA MET A 72 -2.66 7.33 -18.60
C MET A 72 -2.65 5.82 -18.88
N LEU A 73 -3.81 5.17 -19.01
CA LEU A 73 -3.93 3.72 -19.14
C LEU A 73 -3.03 3.09 -20.22
N SER A 74 -2.88 3.76 -21.35
CA SER A 74 -2.03 3.30 -22.47
C SER A 74 -0.55 3.68 -22.35
N ARG A 75 -0.17 4.46 -21.33
CA ARG A 75 1.20 4.89 -21.11
C ARG A 75 2.02 3.80 -20.44
N ARG A 76 3.30 3.68 -20.78
CA ARG A 76 4.21 2.75 -20.09
C ARG A 76 4.48 3.20 -18.66
N GLY A 77 4.56 2.26 -17.73
CA GLY A 77 4.86 2.54 -16.33
C GLY A 77 6.18 3.28 -16.14
N GLY A 78 7.19 2.97 -16.95
CA GLY A 78 8.49 3.63 -16.92
C GLY A 78 8.48 5.12 -17.33
N ASP A 79 7.45 5.55 -18.07
CA ASP A 79 7.30 6.95 -18.51
C ASP A 79 6.56 7.83 -17.49
N LEU A 80 6.13 7.25 -16.39
CA LEU A 80 5.44 7.94 -15.29
C LEU A 80 6.45 8.63 -14.37
N SER A 81 6.03 9.75 -13.76
CA SER A 81 6.79 10.35 -12.65
C SER A 81 6.84 9.39 -11.45
N GLY A 82 7.82 9.56 -10.55
CA GLY A 82 7.95 8.73 -9.36
C GLY A 82 6.67 8.67 -8.52
N GLY A 83 5.96 9.80 -8.35
CA GLY A 83 4.69 9.85 -7.65
C GLY A 83 3.58 9.09 -8.36
N GLN A 84 3.49 9.18 -9.68
CA GLN A 84 2.52 8.42 -10.49
C GLN A 84 2.82 6.91 -10.46
N GLN A 85 4.10 6.53 -10.45
CA GLN A 85 4.51 5.13 -10.27
C GLN A 85 4.11 4.60 -8.89
N GLN A 86 4.20 5.42 -7.84
CA GLN A 86 3.74 5.06 -6.50
C GLN A 86 2.22 4.85 -6.47
N GLN A 87 1.45 5.76 -7.07
CA GLN A 87 0.01 5.61 -7.21
C GLN A 87 -0.35 4.34 -8.00
N LEU A 88 0.40 4.04 -9.07
CA LEU A 88 0.23 2.80 -9.84
C LEU A 88 0.53 1.55 -9.01
N ALA A 89 1.59 1.54 -8.21
CA ALA A 89 1.95 0.42 -7.34
C ALA A 89 0.87 0.16 -6.29
N ILE A 90 0.33 1.21 -5.66
CA ILE A 90 -0.79 1.11 -4.73
C ILE A 90 -2.04 0.61 -5.46
N GLY A 91 -2.40 1.19 -6.60
CA GLY A 91 -3.54 0.76 -7.41
C GLY A 91 -3.47 -0.72 -7.79
N ARG A 92 -2.30 -1.21 -8.21
CA ARG A 92 -2.06 -2.63 -8.52
C ARG A 92 -2.30 -3.54 -7.32
N ALA A 93 -1.85 -3.15 -6.12
CA ALA A 93 -2.13 -3.89 -4.90
C ALA A 93 -3.63 -3.90 -4.57
N LEU A 94 -4.33 -2.78 -4.75
CA LEU A 94 -5.77 -2.66 -4.50
C LEU A 94 -6.64 -3.50 -5.46
N VAL A 95 -6.17 -3.77 -6.68
CA VAL A 95 -6.87 -4.68 -7.62
C VAL A 95 -7.13 -6.05 -7.01
N THR A 96 -6.25 -6.52 -6.12
CA THR A 96 -6.43 -7.81 -5.42
C THR A 96 -7.55 -7.79 -4.38
N ARG A 97 -8.16 -6.63 -4.10
CA ARG A 97 -9.15 -6.40 -3.03
C ARG A 97 -8.67 -6.92 -1.67
N PRO A 98 -7.52 -6.41 -1.20
CA PRO A 98 -6.93 -6.92 0.02
C PRO A 98 -7.77 -6.57 1.25
N LYS A 99 -7.64 -7.39 2.29
CA LYS A 99 -8.19 -7.10 3.63
C LYS A 99 -7.22 -6.29 4.48
N ILE A 100 -5.93 -6.45 4.20
CA ILE A 100 -4.85 -5.64 4.76
C ILE A 100 -3.93 -5.17 3.64
N LEU A 101 -3.59 -3.88 3.65
CA LEU A 101 -2.61 -3.27 2.75
C LEU A 101 -1.35 -2.92 3.53
N VAL A 102 -0.23 -3.50 3.14
CA VAL A 102 1.09 -3.19 3.70
C VAL A 102 1.80 -2.23 2.74
N LEU A 103 2.19 -1.08 3.25
CA LEU A 103 2.89 -0.01 2.52
C LEU A 103 4.26 0.21 3.15
N ASP A 104 5.31 0.02 2.38
CA ASP A 104 6.70 0.15 2.82
C ASP A 104 7.32 1.41 2.21
N GLU A 105 7.55 2.42 3.05
CA GLU A 105 8.06 3.76 2.71
C GLU A 105 7.38 4.39 1.47
N PRO A 106 6.02 4.49 1.45
CA PRO A 106 5.29 4.96 0.27
C PRO A 106 5.54 6.43 -0.08
N THR A 107 6.17 7.21 0.82
CA THR A 107 6.45 8.64 0.57
C THR A 107 7.87 8.90 0.08
N GLU A 108 8.75 7.88 0.03
CA GLU A 108 10.14 8.04 -0.33
C GLU A 108 10.32 8.59 -1.75
N GLY A 109 11.04 9.73 -1.87
CA GLY A 109 11.32 10.38 -3.15
C GLY A 109 10.09 10.91 -3.89
N ILE A 110 9.01 11.20 -3.15
CA ILE A 110 7.73 11.67 -3.69
C ILE A 110 7.53 13.16 -3.40
N GLN A 111 6.92 13.88 -4.35
CA GLN A 111 6.58 15.30 -4.18
C GLN A 111 5.46 15.49 -3.14
N PRO A 112 5.47 16.58 -2.34
CA PRO A 112 4.49 16.81 -1.27
C PRO A 112 3.02 16.75 -1.72
N SER A 113 2.71 17.19 -2.94
CA SER A 113 1.35 17.11 -3.48
C SER A 113 0.85 15.68 -3.63
N ILE A 114 1.71 14.79 -4.10
CA ILE A 114 1.38 13.37 -4.27
C ILE A 114 1.33 12.64 -2.93
N ILE A 115 2.18 13.02 -1.96
CA ILE A 115 2.10 12.49 -0.59
C ILE A 115 0.71 12.76 0.00
N LYS A 116 0.18 13.97 -0.21
CA LYS A 116 -1.20 14.32 0.22
C LYS A 116 -2.27 13.46 -0.47
N ASP A 117 -2.09 13.17 -1.76
CA ASP A 117 -3.02 12.31 -2.50
C ASP A 117 -3.00 10.88 -1.95
N ILE A 118 -1.81 10.33 -1.67
CA ILE A 118 -1.63 9.02 -1.04
C ILE A 118 -2.25 9.01 0.35
N GLY A 119 -2.02 10.05 1.16
CA GLY A 119 -2.63 10.19 2.48
C GLY A 119 -4.16 10.20 2.44
N ARG A 120 -4.77 10.92 1.49
CA ARG A 120 -6.22 10.90 1.28
C ARG A 120 -6.74 9.51 0.89
N ALA A 121 -6.01 8.80 0.03
CA ALA A 121 -6.36 7.45 -0.37
C ALA A 121 -6.30 6.48 0.84
N ILE A 122 -5.27 6.55 1.67
CA ILE A 122 -5.13 5.75 2.89
C ILE A 122 -6.29 6.02 3.85
N LYS A 123 -6.61 7.29 4.11
CA LYS A 123 -7.77 7.66 4.96
C LYS A 123 -9.07 7.09 4.41
N TYR A 124 -9.32 7.25 3.12
CA TYR A 124 -10.53 6.71 2.49
C TYR A 124 -10.62 5.18 2.65
N LEU A 125 -9.53 4.47 2.37
CA LEU A 125 -9.50 3.00 2.48
C LEU A 125 -9.77 2.55 3.92
N ARG A 126 -9.17 3.19 4.92
CA ARG A 126 -9.41 2.91 6.33
C ARG A 126 -10.86 3.21 6.74
N ASP A 127 -11.32 4.43 6.47
CA ASP A 127 -12.57 4.95 7.04
C ASP A 127 -13.81 4.44 6.30
N SER A 128 -13.72 4.26 4.97
CA SER A 128 -14.86 3.91 4.13
C SER A 128 -14.98 2.42 3.82
N THR A 129 -13.86 1.69 3.79
CA THR A 129 -13.84 0.26 3.45
C THR A 129 -13.57 -0.65 4.64
N GLY A 130 -13.09 -0.08 5.75
CA GLY A 130 -12.65 -0.86 6.92
C GLY A 130 -11.38 -1.69 6.67
N MET A 131 -10.60 -1.33 5.64
CA MET A 131 -9.35 -2.01 5.32
C MET A 131 -8.31 -1.77 6.41
N ALA A 132 -7.69 -2.84 6.90
CA ALA A 132 -6.53 -2.70 7.77
C ALA A 132 -5.33 -2.20 6.95
N ILE A 133 -4.55 -1.26 7.49
CA ILE A 133 -3.37 -0.72 6.82
C ILE A 133 -2.18 -0.82 7.77
N LEU A 134 -1.11 -1.45 7.30
CA LEU A 134 0.20 -1.43 7.97
C LEU A 134 1.11 -0.50 7.17
N LEU A 135 1.44 0.64 7.78
CA LEU A 135 2.30 1.66 7.19
C LEU A 135 3.67 1.60 7.86
N VAL A 136 4.72 1.36 7.10
CA VAL A 136 6.12 1.48 7.52
C VAL A 136 6.67 2.76 6.93
N GLU A 137 7.08 3.70 7.77
CA GLU A 137 7.48 5.04 7.35
C GLU A 137 8.47 5.68 8.32
N GLN A 138 9.32 6.55 7.77
CA GLN A 138 10.22 7.41 8.53
C GLN A 138 9.66 8.84 8.69
N TYR A 139 8.69 9.22 7.86
CA TYR A 139 8.05 10.53 7.89
C TYR A 139 6.98 10.58 8.99
N LEU A 140 7.41 10.97 10.19
CA LEU A 140 6.59 10.91 11.41
C LEU A 140 5.29 11.70 11.32
N ASP A 141 5.29 12.91 10.72
CA ASP A 141 4.08 13.72 10.58
C ASP A 141 3.03 13.02 9.71
N PHE A 142 3.47 12.33 8.65
CA PHE A 142 2.58 11.53 7.81
C PHE A 142 1.97 10.35 8.59
N CYS A 143 2.77 9.67 9.41
CA CYS A 143 2.28 8.60 10.27
C CYS A 143 1.26 9.12 11.29
N ARG A 144 1.55 10.23 11.97
CA ARG A 144 0.64 10.84 12.95
C ARG A 144 -0.71 11.23 12.37
N GLU A 145 -0.71 11.72 11.14
CA GLU A 145 -1.95 12.13 10.46
C GLU A 145 -2.84 10.94 10.12
N LEU A 146 -2.26 9.76 9.90
CA LEU A 146 -2.96 8.60 9.33
C LEU A 146 -3.18 7.44 10.30
N ALA A 147 -2.26 7.23 11.24
CA ALA A 147 -2.28 6.05 12.10
C ALA A 147 -3.27 6.21 13.27
N ASP A 148 -3.87 5.10 13.66
CA ASP A 148 -4.63 4.97 14.92
C ASP A 148 -3.67 4.51 16.04
N TYR A 149 -2.71 3.64 15.71
CA TYR A 149 -1.73 3.08 16.62
C TYR A 149 -0.35 3.04 15.97
N VAL A 150 0.71 3.26 16.76
CA VAL A 150 2.08 3.31 16.25
C VAL A 150 3.02 2.43 17.06
N TYR A 151 4.03 1.91 16.36
CA TYR A 151 5.21 1.25 16.92
C TYR A 151 6.43 2.02 16.43
N ILE A 152 7.25 2.53 17.36
CA ILE A 152 8.55 3.12 17.01
C ILE A 152 9.60 2.06 17.15
N MET A 153 10.36 1.84 16.08
CA MET A 153 11.43 0.85 16.03
C MET A 153 12.79 1.53 15.92
N ASP A 154 13.74 1.09 16.72
CA ASP A 154 15.16 1.43 16.60
C ASP A 154 15.98 0.15 16.62
N ARG A 155 16.91 0.01 15.68
CA ARG A 155 17.85 -1.13 15.54
C ARG A 155 17.20 -2.51 15.63
N GLY A 156 15.97 -2.63 15.13
CA GLY A 156 15.23 -3.90 15.11
C GLY A 156 14.45 -4.21 16.37
N GLU A 157 14.39 -3.30 17.34
CA GLU A 157 13.61 -3.42 18.57
C GLU A 157 12.50 -2.37 18.61
N VAL A 158 11.33 -2.72 19.18
CA VAL A 158 10.26 -1.77 19.46
C VAL A 158 10.65 -1.00 20.72
N VAL A 159 10.90 0.32 20.56
CA VAL A 159 11.30 1.20 21.67
C VAL A 159 10.14 1.98 22.26
N HIS A 160 9.05 2.13 21.50
CA HIS A 160 7.81 2.77 21.95
C HIS A 160 6.62 2.21 21.18
N GLU A 161 5.46 2.12 21.83
CA GLU A 161 4.19 1.80 21.21
C GLU A 161 3.04 2.53 21.91
N GLY A 162 1.98 2.87 21.15
CA GLY A 162 0.81 3.55 21.71
C GLY A 162 -0.13 4.11 20.66
N LEU A 163 -1.20 4.78 21.11
CA LEU A 163 -2.10 5.52 20.23
C LEU A 163 -1.36 6.67 19.56
N ALA A 164 -1.62 6.91 18.28
CA ALA A 164 -0.95 7.96 17.52
C ALA A 164 -1.13 9.36 18.13
N GLU A 165 -2.30 9.63 18.74
CA GLU A 165 -2.61 10.88 19.42
C GLU A 165 -1.75 11.12 20.69
N THR A 166 -1.18 10.06 21.27
CA THR A 166 -0.34 10.16 22.48
C THR A 166 1.14 10.34 22.18
N LEU A 167 1.52 10.35 20.89
CA LEU A 167 2.88 10.66 20.48
C LEU A 167 3.16 12.14 20.71
N ASP A 168 3.65 12.46 21.92
CA ASP A 168 4.09 13.81 22.24
C ASP A 168 5.25 14.23 21.34
N THR A 169 5.21 15.52 20.98
CA THR A 169 6.23 16.23 20.20
C THR A 169 7.49 16.49 21.07
N GLN A 170 8.01 15.47 21.71
CA GLN A 170 9.29 15.59 22.40
C GLN A 170 10.39 15.12 21.48
N GLU A 171 10.99 16.12 20.80
CA GLU A 171 12.32 16.23 20.19
C GLU A 171 12.92 15.00 19.49
#